data_c64ab871643b246e9e6b14f0e9e5e71e
#
_entry.id   c64ab871643b246e9e6b14f0e9e5e71e
#
_cell.length_a   1.000
_cell.length_b   1.000
_cell.length_c   1.000
_cell.angle_alpha   90.00
_cell.angle_beta   90.00
_cell.angle_gamma   90.00
#
_symmetry.space_group_name_H-M   'P 1'
#
loop_
_entity.id
_entity.type
_entity.pdbx_description
1 polymer ?
#
loop_
_entity_poly.entity_id
_entity_poly.type
_entity_poly.pdbx_seq_one_letter_code
_entity_poly.pdbx_strand_id
1 'polypeptide(L)'
;MPTSIKRILFVGYGRAGKDEAAFYISSKTPLRYAGSFSWAALPHMANFLGLHPQVAWDTRAKHRETWKNELDRLRETDQCFLARRVLATGEVTAGLRDKAEMDAVKAEKLFDHIVWIHRPGVPVDPTVTFGPQDCDFCLYNNGTLDDFHKLLDRLIHELDLPLK
;
A
#
# COMPACT_ATOMS: atom_id res chain seq x y z
N MET A 1 16.57 -20.62 13.82
CA MET A 1 15.27 -19.93 13.94
C MET A 1 14.83 -19.46 12.58
N PRO A 2 13.64 -19.81 12.10
CA PRO A 2 13.13 -19.19 10.90
C PRO A 2 12.94 -17.70 11.17
N THR A 3 13.55 -16.85 10.36
CA THR A 3 13.29 -15.41 10.36
C THR A 3 11.81 -15.20 10.09
N SER A 4 11.13 -14.46 10.96
CA SER A 4 9.72 -14.12 10.71
C SER A 4 9.59 -13.36 9.39
N ILE A 5 8.61 -13.72 8.58
CA ILE A 5 8.33 -13.04 7.32
C ILE A 5 7.94 -11.60 7.62
N LYS A 6 8.67 -10.65 7.02
CA LYS A 6 8.39 -9.23 7.18
C LYS A 6 7.25 -8.79 6.27
N ARG A 7 6.38 -7.92 6.80
CA ARG A 7 5.27 -7.32 6.07
C ARG A 7 5.53 -5.83 5.93
N ILE A 8 5.48 -5.33 4.71
CA ILE A 8 5.88 -3.95 4.40
C ILE A 8 4.75 -3.21 3.68
N LEU A 9 4.42 -2.04 4.18
CA LEU A 9 3.43 -1.14 3.59
C LEU A 9 4.11 0.13 3.10
N PHE A 10 3.93 0.44 1.82
CA PHE A 10 4.36 1.72 1.23
C PHE A 10 3.18 2.67 1.11
N VAL A 11 3.36 3.89 1.61
CA VAL A 11 2.33 4.93 1.60
C VAL A 11 2.90 6.26 1.10
N GLY A 12 2.04 7.20 0.78
CA GLY A 12 2.41 8.52 0.25
C GLY A 12 1.36 9.04 -0.70
N TYR A 13 1.59 10.22 -1.25
CA TYR A 13 0.67 10.82 -2.22
C TYR A 13 0.69 10.09 -3.56
N GLY A 14 -0.35 10.29 -4.37
CA GLY A 14 -0.42 9.72 -5.70
C GLY A 14 0.82 10.06 -6.54
N ARG A 15 1.29 9.11 -7.33
CA ARG A 15 2.48 9.23 -8.21
C ARG A 15 3.81 9.42 -7.48
N ALA A 16 3.87 9.17 -6.18
CA ALA A 16 5.12 9.27 -5.42
C ALA A 16 6.08 8.08 -5.67
N GLY A 17 5.59 6.96 -6.18
CA GLY A 17 6.39 5.76 -6.46
C GLY A 17 6.11 4.58 -5.53
N LYS A 18 4.98 4.57 -4.84
CA LYS A 18 4.61 3.52 -3.87
C LYS A 18 4.52 2.13 -4.51
N ASP A 19 3.83 2.04 -5.65
CA ASP A 19 3.64 0.76 -6.34
C ASP A 19 4.96 0.25 -6.90
N GLU A 20 5.78 1.15 -7.46
CA GLU A 20 7.14 0.81 -7.93
C GLU A 20 8.01 0.30 -6.78
N ALA A 21 7.94 0.94 -5.61
CA ALA A 21 8.68 0.49 -4.43
C ALA A 21 8.27 -0.92 -4.03
N ALA A 22 6.97 -1.18 -3.91
CA ALA A 22 6.46 -2.50 -3.54
C ALA A 22 6.86 -3.57 -4.55
N PHE A 23 6.73 -3.26 -5.84
CA PHE A 23 7.11 -4.17 -6.91
C PHE A 23 8.61 -4.47 -6.91
N TYR A 24 9.45 -3.43 -6.74
CA TYR A 24 10.90 -3.59 -6.71
C TYR A 24 11.35 -4.48 -5.53
N ILE A 25 10.85 -4.20 -4.33
CA ILE A 25 11.17 -5.03 -3.14
C ILE A 25 10.80 -6.49 -3.41
N SER A 26 9.62 -6.74 -3.98
CA SER A 26 9.17 -8.08 -4.31
C SER A 26 10.07 -8.75 -5.37
N SER A 27 10.61 -7.97 -6.31
CA SER A 27 11.53 -8.50 -7.34
C SER A 27 12.89 -8.91 -6.79
N LYS A 28 13.34 -8.31 -5.69
CA LYS A 28 14.67 -8.51 -5.09
C LYS A 28 14.67 -9.43 -3.87
N THR A 29 13.53 -9.67 -3.29
CA THR A 29 13.37 -10.46 -2.06
C THR A 29 12.37 -11.60 -2.27
N PRO A 30 12.31 -12.61 -1.39
CA PRO A 30 11.26 -13.63 -1.44
C PRO A 30 9.87 -13.13 -1.05
N LEU A 31 9.74 -11.87 -0.63
CA LEU A 31 8.45 -11.28 -0.26
C LEU A 31 7.56 -11.12 -1.49
N ARG A 32 6.29 -11.52 -1.38
CA ARG A 32 5.35 -11.48 -2.50
C ARG A 32 4.64 -10.14 -2.55
N TYR A 33 4.51 -9.59 -3.75
CA TYR A 33 3.71 -8.39 -3.98
C TYR A 33 2.22 -8.75 -3.93
N ALA A 34 1.51 -8.11 -3.01
CA ALA A 34 0.09 -8.38 -2.76
C ALA A 34 -0.85 -7.50 -3.60
N GLY A 35 -0.31 -6.62 -4.42
CA GLY A 35 -1.11 -5.60 -5.10
C GLY A 35 -1.41 -4.41 -4.18
N SER A 36 -2.28 -3.51 -4.63
CA SER A 36 -2.71 -2.35 -3.87
C SER A 36 -3.98 -2.64 -3.05
N PHE A 37 -4.31 -1.74 -2.15
CA PHE A 37 -5.58 -1.79 -1.40
C PHE A 37 -6.80 -1.68 -2.34
N SER A 38 -6.72 -0.86 -3.40
CA SER A 38 -7.78 -0.80 -4.41
C SER A 38 -7.95 -2.12 -5.15
N TRP A 39 -6.84 -2.78 -5.47
CA TRP A 39 -6.88 -4.10 -6.11
C TRP A 39 -7.53 -5.14 -5.19
N ALA A 40 -7.21 -5.11 -3.90
CA ALA A 40 -7.83 -6.02 -2.91
C ALA A 40 -9.33 -5.76 -2.76
N ALA A 41 -9.79 -4.54 -2.97
CA ALA A 41 -11.20 -4.17 -2.91
C ALA A 41 -11.99 -4.61 -4.16
N LEU A 42 -11.32 -4.87 -5.27
CA LEU A 42 -11.96 -5.10 -6.57
C LEU A 42 -13.01 -6.21 -6.57
N PRO A 43 -12.77 -7.43 -6.03
CA PRO A 43 -13.78 -8.48 -6.06
C PRO A 43 -15.08 -8.07 -5.35
N HIS A 44 -14.97 -7.40 -4.21
CA HIS A 44 -16.12 -6.89 -3.49
C HIS A 44 -16.85 -5.81 -4.28
N MET A 45 -16.10 -4.85 -4.83
CA MET A 45 -16.71 -3.72 -5.57
C MET A 45 -17.33 -4.16 -6.89
N ALA A 46 -16.73 -5.10 -7.58
CA ALA A 46 -17.31 -5.67 -8.80
C ALA A 46 -18.67 -6.32 -8.50
N ASN A 47 -18.75 -7.10 -7.44
CA ASN A 47 -19.99 -7.72 -6.99
C ASN A 47 -21.02 -6.68 -6.55
N PHE A 48 -20.60 -5.68 -5.77
CA PHE A 48 -21.48 -4.60 -5.28
C PHE A 48 -22.08 -3.79 -6.44
N LEU A 49 -21.29 -3.48 -7.46
CA LEU A 49 -21.73 -2.73 -8.64
C LEU A 49 -22.46 -3.59 -9.69
N GLY A 50 -22.43 -4.91 -9.54
CA GLY A 50 -22.96 -5.82 -10.54
C GLY A 50 -22.21 -5.80 -11.87
N LEU A 51 -20.90 -5.55 -11.83
CA LEU A 51 -20.03 -5.44 -12.99
C LEU A 51 -19.02 -6.60 -13.05
N HIS A 52 -18.60 -6.93 -14.29
CA HIS A 52 -17.45 -7.80 -14.47
C HIS A 52 -16.21 -7.14 -13.83
N PRO A 53 -15.31 -7.89 -13.15
CA PRO A 53 -14.15 -7.31 -12.48
C PRO A 53 -13.30 -6.39 -13.36
N GLN A 54 -13.04 -6.76 -14.61
CA GLN A 54 -12.28 -5.91 -15.53
C GLN A 54 -12.98 -4.56 -15.78
N VAL A 55 -14.31 -4.59 -15.98
CA VAL A 55 -15.10 -3.36 -16.19
C VAL A 55 -15.10 -2.51 -14.91
N ALA A 56 -15.27 -3.12 -13.75
CA ALA A 56 -15.24 -2.42 -12.47
C ALA A 56 -13.88 -1.72 -12.26
N TRP A 57 -12.78 -2.39 -12.61
CA TRP A 57 -11.45 -1.81 -12.53
C TRP A 57 -11.24 -0.66 -13.51
N ASP A 58 -11.58 -0.87 -14.78
CA ASP A 58 -11.36 0.12 -15.84
C ASP A 58 -12.23 1.37 -15.65
N THR A 59 -13.41 1.24 -15.05
CA THR A 59 -14.33 2.34 -14.80
C THR A 59 -14.33 2.86 -13.38
N ARG A 60 -13.37 2.45 -12.53
CA ARG A 60 -13.38 2.83 -11.11
C ARG A 60 -13.35 4.34 -10.87
N ALA A 61 -12.72 5.11 -11.77
CA ALA A 61 -12.72 6.56 -11.67
C ALA A 61 -14.12 7.17 -11.77
N LYS A 62 -15.01 6.54 -12.56
CA LYS A 62 -16.42 6.95 -12.72
C LYS A 62 -17.26 6.62 -11.48
N HIS A 63 -16.82 5.64 -10.68
CA HIS A 63 -17.54 5.15 -9.51
C HIS A 63 -16.78 5.44 -8.21
N ARG A 64 -15.88 6.43 -8.22
CA ARG A 64 -15.00 6.75 -7.10
C ARG A 64 -15.77 6.97 -5.79
N GLU A 65 -16.84 7.74 -5.84
CA GLU A 65 -17.66 8.02 -4.66
C GLU A 65 -18.35 6.74 -4.15
N THR A 66 -18.88 5.93 -5.04
CA THR A 66 -19.51 4.64 -4.68
C THR A 66 -18.48 3.70 -4.04
N TRP A 67 -17.27 3.61 -4.61
CA TRP A 67 -16.18 2.84 -4.02
C TRP A 67 -15.86 3.32 -2.60
N LYS A 68 -15.68 4.64 -2.47
CA LYS A 68 -15.36 5.24 -1.17
C LYS A 68 -16.44 4.95 -0.13
N ASN A 69 -17.69 5.19 -0.47
CA ASN A 69 -18.81 5.01 0.46
C ASN A 69 -18.97 3.55 0.89
N GLU A 70 -18.87 2.62 -0.05
CA GLU A 70 -18.98 1.18 0.28
C GLU A 70 -17.81 0.69 1.12
N LEU A 71 -16.58 1.11 0.81
CA LEU A 71 -15.42 0.74 1.61
C LEU A 71 -15.46 1.38 3.00
N ASP A 72 -15.94 2.60 3.13
CA ASP A 72 -16.15 3.25 4.42
C ASP A 72 -17.17 2.47 5.25
N ARG A 73 -18.25 2.00 4.63
CA ARG A 73 -19.27 1.16 5.29
C ARG A 73 -18.66 -0.14 5.82
N LEU A 74 -17.83 -0.81 5.04
CA LEU A 74 -17.14 -2.03 5.48
C LEU A 74 -16.18 -1.77 6.62
N ARG A 75 -15.47 -0.62 6.59
CA ARG A 75 -14.54 -0.23 7.64
C ARG A 75 -15.24 0.09 8.97
N GLU A 76 -16.51 0.47 8.96
CA GLU A 76 -17.29 0.65 10.20
C GLU A 76 -17.34 -0.62 11.05
N THR A 77 -17.38 -1.78 10.40
CA THR A 77 -17.37 -3.08 11.08
C THR A 77 -15.95 -3.56 11.40
N ASP A 78 -15.01 -3.37 10.47
CA ASP A 78 -13.62 -3.76 10.63
C ASP A 78 -12.71 -2.78 9.84
N GLN A 79 -12.02 -1.89 10.55
CA GLN A 79 -11.10 -0.93 9.94
C GLN A 79 -9.95 -1.63 9.21
N CYS A 80 -9.57 -2.83 9.59
CA CYS A 80 -8.48 -3.60 9.01
C CYS A 80 -8.92 -4.57 7.91
N PHE A 81 -10.15 -4.50 7.46
CA PHE A 81 -10.73 -5.40 6.47
C PHE A 81 -9.88 -5.53 5.20
N LEU A 82 -9.51 -4.41 4.57
CA LEU A 82 -8.68 -4.43 3.37
C LEU A 82 -7.25 -4.90 3.64
N ALA A 83 -6.65 -4.45 4.75
CA ALA A 83 -5.31 -4.87 5.13
C ALA A 83 -5.22 -6.39 5.30
N ARG A 84 -6.22 -7.01 5.95
CA ARG A 84 -6.25 -8.47 6.10
C ARG A 84 -6.37 -9.16 4.74
N ARG A 85 -7.18 -8.63 3.83
CA ARG A 85 -7.30 -9.19 2.47
C ARG A 85 -6.00 -9.09 1.68
N VAL A 86 -5.35 -7.95 1.75
CA VAL A 86 -4.04 -7.74 1.11
C VAL A 86 -3.03 -8.76 1.64
N LEU A 87 -2.92 -8.87 2.97
CA LEU A 87 -1.94 -9.76 3.60
C LEU A 87 -2.24 -11.25 3.41
N ALA A 88 -3.44 -11.60 2.98
CA ALA A 88 -3.75 -12.97 2.58
C ALA A 88 -3.09 -13.37 1.25
N THR A 89 -2.67 -12.40 0.43
CA THR A 89 -2.09 -12.65 -0.90
C THR A 89 -0.59 -12.35 -0.99
N GLY A 90 -0.02 -11.61 -0.06
CA GLY A 90 1.40 -11.28 -0.08
C GLY A 90 1.84 -10.46 1.13
N GLU A 91 3.11 -10.10 1.14
CA GLU A 91 3.75 -9.44 2.27
C GLU A 91 4.06 -7.96 2.00
N VAL A 92 4.09 -7.55 0.73
CA VAL A 92 4.43 -6.17 0.34
C VAL A 92 3.26 -5.54 -0.40
N THR A 93 2.84 -4.38 0.06
CA THR A 93 1.67 -3.69 -0.50
C THR A 93 1.81 -2.18 -0.47
N ALA A 94 0.87 -1.49 -1.09
CA ALA A 94 0.79 -0.03 -1.15
C ALA A 94 -0.66 0.45 -1.17
N GLY A 95 -0.87 1.73 -0.85
CA GLY A 95 -2.13 2.41 -1.18
C GLY A 95 -3.11 2.62 -0.04
N LEU A 96 -2.73 2.39 1.21
CA LEU A 96 -3.52 2.80 2.38
C LEU A 96 -3.52 4.33 2.45
N ARG A 97 -4.67 4.95 2.71
CA ARG A 97 -4.86 6.40 2.62
C ARG A 97 -5.50 7.03 3.85
N ASP A 98 -6.30 6.28 4.59
CA ASP A 98 -7.10 6.82 5.70
C ASP A 98 -6.37 6.72 7.03
N LYS A 99 -6.39 7.82 7.82
CA LYS A 99 -5.75 7.89 9.15
C LYS A 99 -6.32 6.85 10.12
N ALA A 100 -7.65 6.68 10.13
CA ALA A 100 -8.28 5.71 11.03
C ALA A 100 -7.85 4.29 10.69
N GLU A 101 -7.75 3.97 9.40
CA GLU A 101 -7.24 2.67 8.93
C GLU A 101 -5.76 2.50 9.30
N MET A 102 -4.95 3.55 9.13
CA MET A 102 -3.54 3.55 9.55
C MET A 102 -3.40 3.26 11.03
N ASP A 103 -4.15 3.95 11.87
CA ASP A 103 -4.12 3.75 13.32
C ASP A 103 -4.54 2.32 13.70
N ALA A 104 -5.54 1.77 13.03
CA ALA A 104 -6.01 0.41 13.27
C ALA A 104 -4.98 -0.64 12.88
N VAL A 105 -4.33 -0.53 11.70
CA VAL A 105 -3.31 -1.49 11.28
C VAL A 105 -2.07 -1.43 12.18
N LYS A 106 -1.74 -0.25 12.70
CA LYS A 106 -0.65 -0.09 13.68
C LYS A 106 -1.01 -0.72 15.02
N ALA A 107 -2.23 -0.49 15.52
CA ALA A 107 -2.70 -1.06 16.77
C ALA A 107 -2.69 -2.60 16.75
N GLU A 108 -3.08 -3.19 15.63
CA GLU A 108 -3.06 -4.65 15.43
C GLU A 108 -1.71 -5.20 14.97
N LYS A 109 -0.72 -4.33 14.73
CA LYS A 109 0.64 -4.72 14.29
C LYS A 109 0.62 -5.58 13.03
N LEU A 110 -0.20 -5.19 12.05
CA LEU A 110 -0.35 -5.95 10.81
C LEU A 110 0.86 -5.81 9.89
N PHE A 111 1.60 -4.71 9.98
CA PHE A 111 2.81 -4.46 9.21
C PHE A 111 4.01 -4.28 10.13
N ASP A 112 5.13 -4.88 9.77
CA ASP A 112 6.40 -4.72 10.49
C ASP A 112 7.04 -3.37 10.19
N HIS A 113 6.89 -2.89 8.95
CA HIS A 113 7.46 -1.64 8.49
C HIS A 113 6.47 -0.88 7.64
N ILE A 114 6.29 0.39 7.94
CA ILE A 114 5.47 1.33 7.17
C ILE A 114 6.40 2.42 6.65
N VAL A 115 6.46 2.57 5.33
CA VAL A 115 7.41 3.44 4.64
C VAL A 115 6.66 4.50 3.85
N TRP A 116 6.93 5.77 4.18
CA TRP A 116 6.42 6.91 3.42
C TRP A 116 7.35 7.20 2.24
N ILE A 117 6.79 7.31 1.05
CA ILE A 117 7.54 7.75 -0.13
C ILE A 117 7.19 9.21 -0.39
N HIS A 118 8.20 10.07 -0.30
CA HIS A 118 8.08 11.48 -0.64
C HIS A 118 8.67 11.72 -2.04
N ARG A 119 7.92 12.40 -2.90
CA ARG A 119 8.40 12.82 -4.22
C ARG A 119 8.12 14.31 -4.41
N PRO A 120 9.16 15.16 -4.61
CA PRO A 120 8.97 16.57 -4.93
C PRO A 120 8.16 16.74 -6.20
N GLY A 121 7.30 17.77 -6.22
CA GLY A 121 6.50 18.08 -7.40
C GLY A 121 5.18 17.31 -7.54
N VAL A 122 4.96 16.25 -6.76
CA VAL A 122 3.64 15.62 -6.72
C VAL A 122 2.72 16.45 -5.82
N PRO A 123 1.48 16.71 -6.25
CA PRO A 123 0.55 17.47 -5.42
C PRO A 123 0.12 16.69 -4.17
N VAL A 124 -0.25 17.43 -3.14
CA VAL A 124 -0.87 16.84 -1.95
C VAL A 124 -2.14 16.12 -2.37
N ASP A 125 -2.26 14.86 -1.97
CA ASP A 125 -3.44 14.04 -2.23
C ASP A 125 -4.38 14.19 -1.02
N PRO A 126 -5.55 14.84 -1.18
CA PRO A 126 -6.45 15.07 -0.05
C PRO A 126 -7.08 13.79 0.49
N THR A 127 -7.01 12.69 -0.24
CA THR A 127 -7.50 11.39 0.24
C THR A 127 -6.56 10.73 1.23
N VAL A 128 -5.30 11.17 1.29
CA VAL A 128 -4.31 10.70 2.27
C VAL A 128 -4.39 11.60 3.49
N THR A 129 -4.92 11.08 4.59
CA THR A 129 -5.24 11.87 5.79
C THR A 129 -4.23 11.74 6.92
N PHE A 130 -3.08 11.13 6.64
CA PHE A 130 -1.93 11.02 7.55
C PHE A 130 -0.66 11.47 6.84
N GLY A 131 0.48 11.45 7.52
CA GLY A 131 1.74 11.92 6.97
C GLY A 131 2.94 11.05 7.38
N PRO A 132 4.15 11.47 7.00
CA PRO A 132 5.37 10.70 7.30
C PRO A 132 5.62 10.49 8.79
N GLN A 133 5.09 11.35 9.64
CA GLN A 133 5.20 11.19 11.11
C GLN A 133 4.48 9.94 11.64
N ASP A 134 3.54 9.39 10.87
CA ASP A 134 2.82 8.16 11.22
C ASP A 134 3.56 6.89 10.76
N CYS A 135 4.68 7.04 10.08
CA CYS A 135 5.42 5.96 9.43
C CYS A 135 6.76 5.70 10.13
N ASP A 136 7.35 4.54 9.88
CA ASP A 136 8.64 4.15 10.45
C ASP A 136 9.82 4.75 9.69
N PHE A 137 9.67 4.91 8.37
CA PHE A 137 10.71 5.43 7.47
C PHE A 137 10.11 6.40 6.48
N CYS A 138 10.93 7.35 6.01
CA CYS A 138 10.59 8.24 4.91
C CYS A 138 11.70 8.18 3.85
N LEU A 139 11.35 7.80 2.63
CA LEU A 139 12.26 7.79 1.49
C LEU A 139 11.98 8.98 0.58
N TYR A 140 13.02 9.68 0.18
CA TYR A 140 12.95 10.84 -0.72
C TYR A 140 13.24 10.39 -2.15
N ASN A 141 12.18 10.19 -2.94
CA ASN A 141 12.26 9.84 -4.35
C ASN A 141 12.40 11.12 -5.19
N ASN A 142 13.59 11.72 -5.19
CA ASN A 142 13.85 13.01 -5.82
C ASN A 142 14.81 12.94 -7.01
N GLY A 143 15.15 11.76 -7.49
CA GLY A 143 16.04 11.55 -8.61
C GLY A 143 15.42 10.71 -9.72
N THR A 144 16.26 9.98 -10.43
CA THR A 144 15.84 9.05 -11.48
C THR A 144 15.26 7.78 -10.88
N LEU A 145 14.67 6.93 -11.75
CA LEU A 145 14.21 5.60 -11.34
C LEU A 145 15.39 4.76 -10.80
N ASP A 146 16.55 4.85 -11.41
CA ASP A 146 17.76 4.16 -10.96
C ASP A 146 18.18 4.63 -9.56
N ASP A 147 18.13 5.95 -9.32
CA ASP A 147 18.40 6.51 -8.00
C ASP A 147 17.40 5.97 -6.95
N PHE A 148 16.13 5.87 -7.32
CA PHE A 148 15.09 5.32 -6.44
C PHE A 148 15.36 3.85 -6.12
N HIS A 149 15.73 3.05 -7.12
CA HIS A 149 16.09 1.65 -6.91
C HIS A 149 17.27 1.50 -5.95
N LYS A 150 18.27 2.40 -6.03
CA LYS A 150 19.40 2.40 -5.08
C LYS A 150 18.94 2.71 -3.65
N LEU A 151 17.98 3.62 -3.47
CA LEU A 151 17.40 3.89 -2.16
C LEU A 151 16.66 2.65 -1.62
N LEU A 152 15.95 1.96 -2.49
CA LEU A 152 15.23 0.72 -2.11
C LEU A 152 16.21 -0.41 -1.78
N ASP A 153 17.33 -0.52 -2.47
CA ASP A 153 18.40 -1.47 -2.12
C ASP A 153 18.95 -1.20 -0.72
N ARG A 154 19.14 0.07 -0.36
CA ARG A 154 19.55 0.46 0.99
C ARG A 154 18.46 0.09 2.02
N LEU A 155 17.20 0.31 1.69
CA LEU A 155 16.08 -0.06 2.57
C LEU A 155 16.06 -1.57 2.81
N ILE A 156 16.27 -2.38 1.77
CA ILE A 156 16.38 -3.84 1.90
C ILE A 156 17.47 -4.20 2.92
N HIS A 157 18.61 -3.55 2.81
CA HIS A 157 19.73 -3.78 3.73
C HIS A 157 19.38 -3.33 5.17
N GLU A 158 18.83 -2.14 5.33
CA GLU A 158 18.48 -1.59 6.65
C GLU A 158 17.39 -2.42 7.35
N LEU A 159 16.45 -2.97 6.61
CA LEU A 159 15.39 -3.83 7.16
C LEU A 159 15.83 -5.28 7.32
N ASP A 160 17.07 -5.60 6.95
CA ASP A 160 17.63 -6.95 6.99
C ASP A 160 16.73 -7.97 6.26
N LEU A 161 16.28 -7.59 5.06
CA LEU A 161 15.46 -8.48 4.23
C LEU A 161 16.35 -9.47 3.49
N PRO A 162 15.94 -10.75 3.39
CA PRO A 162 16.69 -11.71 2.59
C PRO A 162 16.61 -11.36 1.10
N LEU A 163 17.70 -11.54 0.38
CA LEU A 163 17.72 -11.41 -1.08
C LEU A 163 17.29 -12.72 -1.74
N LYS A 164 16.71 -12.60 -2.92
CA LYS A 164 16.43 -13.76 -3.78
C LYS A 164 17.71 -14.46 -4.20
#